data_cc013bbb109468fdd5a3d30daf8546e1
#
_entry.id   cc013bbb109468fdd5a3d30daf8546e1
#
_cell.length_a   1.000
_cell.length_b   1.000
_cell.length_c   1.000
_cell.angle_alpha   90.00
_cell.angle_beta   90.00
_cell.angle_gamma   90.00
#
_symmetry.space_group_name_H-M   'P 1'
#
loop_
_entity.id
_entity.type
_entity.pdbx_description
1 polymer ?
#
loop_
_entity_poly.entity_id
_entity_poly.type
_entity_poly.pdbx_seq_one_letter_code
_entity_poly.pdbx_strand_id
1 'polypeptide(L)'
;QDGGLIISINFMYDEELVDYIFVGNIRRMSELNKKYYYKVIATSNIPVSNVYARIKYSLLLNSQEYVKDNSGLMLLKLLSLCECSGINVIGMDGYSYNSEENYYLNELELASSMEQVDNMNLGMQIMKKKFKEMGINFIK
;
A
#
# COMPACT_ATOMS: atom_id res chain seq x y z
N GLN A 1 20.44 -3.28 -10.72
CA GLN A 1 19.84 -2.42 -9.69
C GLN A 1 20.83 -1.36 -9.25
N ASP A 2 20.55 -0.15 -9.54
CA ASP A 2 21.51 0.93 -9.37
C ASP A 2 21.38 1.68 -8.07
N GLY A 3 21.37 0.97 -6.98
CA GLY A 3 21.29 1.60 -5.68
C GLY A 3 19.90 2.06 -5.28
N GLY A 4 18.89 1.70 -6.05
CA GLY A 4 17.50 1.99 -5.69
C GLY A 4 17.00 1.07 -4.60
N LEU A 5 15.96 1.50 -3.91
CA LEU A 5 15.34 0.68 -2.87
C LEU A 5 14.14 -0.07 -3.44
N ILE A 6 13.91 -1.25 -2.92
CA ILE A 6 12.75 -2.06 -3.26
C ILE A 6 11.90 -2.17 -2.01
N ILE A 7 10.66 -1.66 -2.11
CA ILE A 7 9.71 -1.71 -1.02
C ILE A 7 8.51 -2.53 -1.47
N SER A 8 8.24 -3.60 -0.75
CA SER A 8 7.04 -4.40 -1.02
C SER A 8 5.92 -3.95 -0.08
N ILE A 9 4.70 -4.28 -0.45
CA ILE A 9 3.53 -3.92 0.35
C ILE A 9 2.92 -5.21 0.87
N ASN A 10 2.80 -5.31 2.17
CA ASN A 10 2.14 -6.41 2.89
C ASN A 10 2.87 -7.76 2.92
N PHE A 11 3.76 -8.02 1.99
CA PHE A 11 4.43 -9.32 1.89
C PHE A 11 5.92 -9.21 1.82
N MET A 12 6.59 -10.28 2.20
CA MET A 12 8.00 -10.46 1.88
C MET A 12 8.10 -11.40 0.68
N TYR A 13 8.50 -10.86 -0.47
CA TYR A 13 8.68 -11.67 -1.68
C TYR A 13 10.02 -12.39 -1.69
N ASP A 14 11.07 -11.65 -1.40
CA ASP A 14 12.44 -12.16 -1.47
C ASP A 14 13.29 -11.35 -0.51
N GLU A 15 13.75 -12.00 0.53
CA GLU A 15 14.45 -11.34 1.62
C GLU A 15 15.74 -10.64 1.15
N GLU A 16 16.35 -11.15 0.10
CA GLU A 16 17.59 -10.56 -0.41
C GLU A 16 17.36 -9.33 -1.26
N LEU A 17 16.20 -9.24 -1.90
CA LEU A 17 15.89 -8.13 -2.79
C LEU A 17 15.10 -7.01 -2.14
N VAL A 18 14.19 -7.37 -1.23
CA VAL A 18 13.30 -6.38 -0.63
C VAL A 18 13.99 -5.68 0.54
N ASP A 19 14.09 -4.37 0.44
CA ASP A 19 14.72 -3.57 1.49
C ASP A 19 13.76 -3.27 2.63
N TYR A 20 12.51 -2.96 2.31
CA TYR A 20 11.50 -2.66 3.33
C TYR A 20 10.14 -3.22 2.93
N ILE A 21 9.31 -3.45 3.94
CA ILE A 21 7.92 -3.87 3.74
C ILE A 21 7.03 -2.82 4.36
N PHE A 22 6.15 -2.23 3.58
CA PHE A 22 5.20 -1.26 4.08
C PHE A 22 3.89 -1.96 4.45
N VAL A 23 3.39 -1.74 5.66
CA VAL A 23 2.15 -2.35 6.13
C VAL A 23 1.28 -1.29 6.79
N GLY A 24 0.07 -1.15 6.28
CA GLY A 24 -0.91 -0.21 6.83
C GLY A 24 -2.17 -0.87 7.35
N ASN A 25 -2.18 -2.20 7.42
CA ASN A 25 -3.36 -2.98 7.79
C ASN A 25 -2.98 -4.00 8.86
N ILE A 26 -3.74 -4.01 9.96
CA ILE A 26 -3.46 -4.90 11.10
C ILE A 26 -3.47 -6.37 10.69
N ARG A 27 -4.42 -6.75 9.85
CA ARG A 27 -4.53 -8.12 9.41
C ARG A 27 -3.29 -8.57 8.65
N ARG A 28 -2.80 -7.72 7.74
CA ARG A 28 -1.60 -8.04 6.98
C ARG A 28 -0.39 -8.16 7.89
N MET A 29 -0.32 -7.29 8.89
CA MET A 29 0.77 -7.36 9.86
C MET A 29 0.74 -8.69 10.62
N SER A 30 -0.44 -9.17 10.97
CA SER A 30 -0.57 -10.43 11.71
C SER A 30 -0.17 -11.64 10.88
N GLU A 31 -0.21 -11.52 9.56
CA GLU A 31 0.15 -12.61 8.65
C GLU A 31 1.65 -12.62 8.33
N LEU A 32 2.33 -11.54 8.67
CA LEU A 32 3.75 -11.42 8.36
C LEU A 32 4.60 -12.11 9.42
N ASN A 33 5.60 -12.87 8.99
CA ASN A 33 6.49 -13.55 9.90
C ASN A 33 7.31 -12.54 10.69
N LYS A 34 7.37 -12.70 12.00
CA LYS A 34 8.05 -11.77 12.90
C LYS A 34 9.53 -11.58 12.58
N LYS A 35 10.15 -12.56 11.95
CA LYS A 35 11.57 -12.44 11.60
C LYS A 35 11.84 -11.32 10.60
N TYR A 36 10.79 -10.80 9.92
CA TYR A 36 10.93 -9.72 8.96
C TYR A 36 10.61 -8.34 9.55
N TYR A 37 10.20 -8.29 10.81
CA TYR A 37 9.77 -7.03 11.43
C TYR A 37 10.84 -5.94 11.36
N TYR A 38 12.10 -6.32 11.38
CA TYR A 38 13.19 -5.35 11.29
C TYR A 38 13.22 -4.56 9.98
N LYS A 39 12.49 -5.03 8.98
CA LYS A 39 12.37 -4.35 7.68
C LYS A 39 11.01 -3.65 7.52
N VAL A 40 10.14 -3.73 8.50
CA VAL A 40 8.77 -3.23 8.36
C VAL A 40 8.67 -1.74 8.68
N ILE A 41 7.97 -1.03 7.79
CA ILE A 41 7.51 0.32 8.02
C ILE A 41 6.01 0.20 8.24
N ALA A 42 5.55 0.38 9.47
CA ALA A 42 4.15 0.19 9.84
C ALA A 42 3.49 1.52 10.15
N THR A 43 2.20 1.62 9.85
CA THR A 43 1.44 2.80 10.23
C THR A 43 1.02 2.71 11.70
N SER A 44 0.76 3.86 12.32
CA SER A 44 0.55 3.96 13.77
C SER A 44 -0.71 3.28 14.28
N ASN A 45 -1.64 2.93 13.40
CA ASN A 45 -2.84 2.18 13.78
C ASN A 45 -2.52 0.71 14.09
N ILE A 46 -1.29 0.25 13.79
CA ILE A 46 -0.87 -1.12 14.08
C ILE A 46 -0.11 -1.13 15.39
N PRO A 47 -0.59 -1.87 16.41
CA PRO A 47 0.04 -1.87 17.74
C PRO A 47 1.26 -2.78 17.77
N VAL A 48 2.36 -2.32 17.18
CA VAL A 48 3.62 -3.07 17.15
C VAL A 48 4.76 -2.10 17.39
N SER A 49 5.80 -2.56 18.07
CA SER A 49 6.91 -1.68 18.45
C SER A 49 8.27 -2.10 17.89
N ASN A 50 8.44 -3.37 17.58
CA ASN A 50 9.73 -3.90 17.15
C ASN A 50 9.86 -3.94 15.62
N VAL A 51 9.54 -2.83 14.99
CA VAL A 51 9.62 -2.68 13.54
C VAL A 51 10.68 -1.62 13.19
N TYR A 52 11.02 -1.53 11.92
CA TYR A 52 12.02 -0.58 11.46
C TYR A 52 11.58 0.87 11.71
N ALA A 53 10.35 1.20 11.38
CA ALA A 53 9.81 2.54 11.57
C ALA A 53 8.29 2.50 11.69
N ARG A 54 7.74 3.53 12.35
CA ARG A 54 6.29 3.71 12.44
C ARG A 54 5.96 5.10 11.94
N ILE A 55 4.92 5.18 11.12
CA ILE A 55 4.50 6.44 10.50
C ILE A 55 3.07 6.72 10.92
N LYS A 56 2.78 7.96 11.21
CA LYS A 56 1.44 8.36 11.63
C LYS A 56 0.41 8.06 10.55
N TYR A 57 -0.53 7.18 10.86
CA TYR A 57 -1.54 6.71 9.92
C TYR A 57 -2.29 7.87 9.26
N SER A 58 -2.75 8.83 10.04
CA SER A 58 -3.55 9.93 9.52
C SER A 58 -2.81 10.82 8.53
N LEU A 59 -1.48 10.82 8.57
CA LEU A 59 -0.69 11.60 7.65
C LEU A 59 -0.74 11.05 6.22
N LEU A 60 -1.02 9.76 6.09
CA LEU A 60 -0.93 9.06 4.82
C LEU A 60 -2.28 8.82 4.15
N LEU A 61 -3.36 9.27 4.78
CA LEU A 61 -4.68 9.12 4.19
C LEU A 61 -4.85 10.09 3.02
N ASN A 62 -5.62 9.67 2.02
CA ASN A 62 -5.94 10.54 0.89
C ASN A 62 -7.41 10.95 0.95
N SER A 63 -7.84 11.81 0.02
CA SER A 63 -9.19 12.36 0.01
C SER A 63 -10.23 11.48 -0.66
N GLN A 64 -9.82 10.36 -1.24
CA GLN A 64 -10.74 9.49 -1.96
C GLN A 64 -11.32 8.46 -0.99
N GLU A 65 -12.55 8.68 -0.58
CA GLU A 65 -13.20 7.95 0.51
C GLU A 65 -13.07 6.43 0.41
N TYR A 66 -13.27 5.86 -0.76
CA TYR A 66 -13.28 4.41 -0.93
C TYR A 66 -11.89 3.76 -0.95
N VAL A 67 -10.85 4.55 -1.08
CA VAL A 67 -9.46 4.05 -1.06
C VAL A 67 -8.59 4.88 -0.13
N LYS A 68 -9.22 5.49 0.85
CA LYS A 68 -8.58 6.47 1.74
C LYS A 68 -7.32 5.91 2.41
N ASP A 69 -7.34 4.66 2.78
CA ASP A 69 -6.21 4.00 3.44
C ASP A 69 -5.68 2.79 2.66
N ASN A 70 -5.82 2.83 1.34
CA ASN A 70 -5.20 1.79 0.51
C ASN A 70 -3.69 1.83 0.73
N SER A 71 -3.12 0.67 1.06
CA SER A 71 -1.70 0.61 1.46
C SER A 71 -0.75 1.13 0.39
N GLY A 72 -1.02 0.80 -0.87
CA GLY A 72 -0.18 1.30 -1.98
C GLY A 72 -0.21 2.80 -2.07
N LEU A 73 -1.41 3.40 -1.97
CA LEU A 73 -1.55 4.85 -2.02
C LEU A 73 -0.91 5.53 -0.81
N MET A 74 -1.01 4.90 0.37
CA MET A 74 -0.36 5.41 1.57
C MET A 74 1.15 5.43 1.40
N LEU A 75 1.72 4.38 0.86
CA LEU A 75 3.16 4.33 0.61
C LEU A 75 3.60 5.40 -0.37
N LEU A 76 2.84 5.61 -1.45
CA LEU A 76 3.17 6.63 -2.42
C LEU A 76 3.12 8.02 -1.79
N LYS A 77 2.16 8.26 -0.90
CA LYS A 77 2.11 9.53 -0.19
C LYS A 77 3.32 9.70 0.72
N LEU A 78 3.71 8.65 1.42
CA LEU A 78 4.90 8.69 2.27
C LEU A 78 6.14 9.06 1.44
N LEU A 79 6.33 8.39 0.31
CA LEU A 79 7.48 8.63 -0.54
C LEU A 79 7.47 10.06 -1.11
N SER A 80 6.27 10.58 -1.40
CA SER A 80 6.13 11.96 -1.86
C SER A 80 6.51 12.95 -0.76
N LEU A 81 6.08 12.69 0.46
CA LEU A 81 6.42 13.54 1.60
C LEU A 81 7.93 13.53 1.88
N CYS A 82 8.59 12.43 1.58
CA CYS A 82 10.03 12.30 1.72
C CYS A 82 10.79 12.85 0.51
N GLU A 83 10.06 13.40 -0.45
CA GLU A 83 10.63 13.98 -1.68
C GLU A 83 11.48 12.97 -2.47
N CYS A 84 11.07 11.72 -2.45
CA CYS A 84 11.74 10.70 -3.24
C CYS A 84 11.47 10.92 -4.72
N SER A 85 12.42 10.57 -5.57
CA SER A 85 12.27 10.68 -7.02
C SER A 85 12.56 9.33 -7.68
N GLY A 86 12.20 9.22 -8.95
CA GLY A 86 12.45 7.98 -9.69
C GLY A 86 11.63 6.81 -9.19
N ILE A 87 10.40 7.06 -8.75
CA ILE A 87 9.53 6.03 -8.21
C ILE A 87 8.86 5.24 -9.32
N ASN A 88 9.04 3.92 -9.30
CA ASN A 88 8.37 3.01 -10.22
C ASN A 88 7.44 2.10 -9.41
N VAL A 89 6.20 1.99 -9.84
CA VAL A 89 5.18 1.19 -9.15
C VAL A 89 4.77 0.03 -10.04
N ILE A 90 4.76 -1.15 -9.49
CA ILE A 90 4.38 -2.37 -10.19
C ILE A 90 3.22 -3.03 -9.46
N GLY A 91 2.22 -3.45 -10.22
CA GLY A 91 1.15 -4.27 -9.65
C GLY A 91 0.03 -3.52 -8.95
N MET A 92 -0.10 -2.23 -9.18
CA MET A 92 -1.20 -1.47 -8.60
C MET A 92 -2.32 -1.33 -9.63
N ASP A 93 -3.05 -2.42 -9.85
CA ASP A 93 -4.01 -2.53 -10.94
C ASP A 93 -5.46 -2.22 -10.59
N GLY A 94 -5.76 -2.03 -9.33
CA GLY A 94 -7.11 -1.76 -8.88
C GLY A 94 -7.79 -2.99 -8.29
N TYR A 95 -9.10 -2.94 -8.18
CA TYR A 95 -9.88 -3.98 -7.53
C TYR A 95 -10.70 -4.77 -8.54
N SER A 96 -10.84 -6.06 -8.28
CA SER A 96 -11.62 -6.96 -9.12
C SER A 96 -13.03 -7.12 -8.52
N TYR A 97 -14.00 -7.47 -9.36
CA TYR A 97 -15.33 -7.82 -8.88
C TYR A 97 -15.30 -9.17 -8.16
N ASN A 98 -14.28 -9.99 -8.39
CA ASN A 98 -14.10 -11.23 -7.66
C ASN A 98 -13.43 -10.90 -6.33
N SER A 99 -14.20 -10.97 -5.24
CA SER A 99 -13.69 -10.57 -3.93
C SER A 99 -12.51 -11.39 -3.47
N GLU A 100 -12.33 -12.60 -3.99
CA GLU A 100 -11.18 -13.42 -3.62
C GLU A 100 -9.86 -12.85 -4.13
N GLU A 101 -9.92 -11.98 -5.15
CA GLU A 101 -8.74 -11.34 -5.69
C GLU A 101 -8.40 -10.05 -4.96
N ASN A 102 -9.28 -9.60 -4.08
CA ASN A 102 -9.10 -8.34 -3.36
C ASN A 102 -8.91 -8.62 -1.89
N TYR A 103 -7.67 -8.63 -1.42
CA TYR A 103 -7.40 -8.88 -0.03
C TYR A 103 -8.28 -8.07 0.91
N TYR A 104 -8.52 -6.84 0.53
CA TYR A 104 -9.26 -5.90 1.33
C TYR A 104 -10.73 -6.28 1.46
N LEU A 105 -11.32 -6.72 0.37
CA LEU A 105 -12.74 -7.05 0.35
C LEU A 105 -13.07 -8.39 0.98
N ASN A 106 -12.10 -9.27 1.11
CA ASN A 106 -12.33 -10.57 1.72
C ASN A 106 -12.86 -10.46 3.14
N GLU A 107 -12.59 -9.37 3.82
CA GLU A 107 -13.06 -9.18 5.17
C GLU A 107 -14.44 -8.55 5.22
N LEU A 108 -14.85 -7.94 4.14
CA LEU A 108 -16.08 -7.19 4.09
C LEU A 108 -17.19 -7.92 3.41
N GLU A 109 -17.01 -9.13 3.16
CA GLU A 109 -17.90 -10.02 2.43
C GLU A 109 -19.16 -9.46 1.82
N LEU A 110 -19.86 -8.66 2.55
CA LEU A 110 -21.08 -8.08 2.09
C LEU A 110 -20.92 -6.98 1.16
N ALA A 111 -19.86 -6.29 1.36
CA ALA A 111 -19.69 -5.06 0.72
C ALA A 111 -19.25 -5.20 -0.68
N SER A 112 -19.04 -6.37 -1.09
CA SER A 112 -18.52 -6.59 -2.40
C SER A 112 -19.52 -6.36 -3.48
N SER A 113 -20.33 -5.36 -3.35
CA SER A 113 -21.19 -4.99 -4.45
C SER A 113 -20.33 -4.42 -5.57
N MET A 114 -20.83 -4.58 -6.79
CA MET A 114 -20.15 -4.03 -7.96
C MET A 114 -20.01 -2.52 -7.85
N GLU A 115 -21.02 -1.88 -7.24
CA GLU A 115 -20.98 -0.44 -7.05
C GLU A 115 -19.82 -0.02 -6.15
N GLN A 116 -19.58 -0.75 -5.08
CA GLN A 116 -18.46 -0.44 -4.19
C GLN A 116 -17.12 -0.62 -4.89
N VAL A 117 -16.97 -1.69 -5.65
CA VAL A 117 -15.75 -1.94 -6.40
C VAL A 117 -15.53 -0.85 -7.44
N ASP A 118 -16.59 -0.41 -8.12
CA ASP A 118 -16.51 0.67 -9.09
C ASP A 118 -16.05 1.95 -8.42
N ASN A 119 -16.58 2.26 -7.24
CA ASN A 119 -16.18 3.46 -6.50
C ASN A 119 -14.72 3.38 -6.04
N MET A 120 -14.29 2.20 -5.62
CA MET A 120 -12.89 2.00 -5.22
C MET A 120 -11.97 2.18 -6.41
N ASN A 121 -12.34 1.63 -7.57
CA ASN A 121 -11.53 1.76 -8.78
C ASN A 121 -11.49 3.19 -9.28
N LEU A 122 -12.59 3.91 -9.18
CA LEU A 122 -12.62 5.32 -9.56
C LEU A 122 -11.68 6.13 -8.67
N GLY A 123 -11.76 5.92 -7.37
CA GLY A 123 -10.86 6.60 -6.41
C GLY A 123 -9.39 6.27 -6.69
N MET A 124 -9.12 4.99 -7.00
CA MET A 124 -7.78 4.56 -7.34
C MET A 124 -7.26 5.27 -8.59
N GLN A 125 -8.11 5.38 -9.63
CA GLN A 125 -7.72 6.04 -10.86
C GLN A 125 -7.42 7.53 -10.64
N ILE A 126 -8.24 8.20 -9.83
CA ILE A 126 -8.03 9.60 -9.49
C ILE A 126 -6.68 9.78 -8.81
N MET A 127 -6.38 8.93 -7.83
CA MET A 127 -5.11 9.05 -7.10
C MET A 127 -3.91 8.68 -7.97
N LYS A 128 -4.05 7.65 -8.82
CA LYS A 128 -2.96 7.29 -9.73
C LYS A 128 -2.65 8.44 -10.69
N LYS A 129 -3.69 9.11 -11.20
CA LYS A 129 -3.48 10.24 -12.09
C LYS A 129 -2.73 11.35 -11.37
N LYS A 130 -3.10 11.63 -10.12
CA LYS A 130 -2.45 12.64 -9.31
C LYS A 130 -0.97 12.33 -9.11
N PHE A 131 -0.65 11.08 -8.78
CA PHE A 131 0.73 10.65 -8.59
C PHE A 131 1.52 10.64 -9.90
N LYS A 132 0.88 10.30 -11.02
CA LYS A 132 1.54 10.39 -12.32
C LYS A 132 1.95 11.82 -12.64
N GLU A 133 1.10 12.78 -12.30
CA GLU A 133 1.41 14.19 -12.49
C GLU A 133 2.57 14.64 -11.62
N MET A 134 2.87 13.91 -10.56
CA MET A 134 4.00 14.17 -9.70
C MET A 134 5.27 13.43 -10.17
N GLY A 135 5.19 12.71 -11.26
CA GLY A 135 6.34 12.02 -11.82
C GLY A 135 6.48 10.55 -11.48
N ILE A 136 5.49 9.97 -10.80
CA ILE A 136 5.53 8.55 -10.44
C ILE A 136 5.14 7.71 -11.66
N ASN A 137 5.92 6.68 -11.94
CA ASN A 137 5.72 5.81 -13.08
C ASN A 137 5.02 4.51 -12.67
N PHE A 138 3.86 4.26 -13.26
CA PHE A 138 3.10 3.02 -13.01
C PHE A 138 3.34 2.04 -14.14
N ILE A 139 3.84 0.86 -13.81
CA ILE A 139 4.20 -0.18 -14.77
C ILE A 139 3.18 -1.31 -14.67
N LYS A 140 2.71 -1.76 -15.80
CA LYS A 140 1.79 -2.88 -15.84
C LYS A 140 2.51 -4.22 -15.75
#